data_dfe3eca87ff879de4b1a45d2c217dc09
#
_entry.id   dfe3eca87ff879de4b1a45d2c217dc09
#
_cell.length_a   1.000
_cell.length_b   1.000
_cell.length_c   1.000
_cell.angle_alpha   90.00
_cell.angle_beta   90.00
_cell.angle_gamma   90.00
#
_symmetry.space_group_name_H-M   'P 1'
#
loop_
_entity.id
_entity.type
_entity.pdbx_description
1 polymer ?
#
loop_
_entity_poly.entity_id
_entity_poly.type
_entity_poly.pdbx_seq_one_letter_code
_entity_poly.pdbx_strand_id
1 'polypeptide(L)'
;MTEYVPPKVWTWDKENGGAFASTNRPIAGPTHDQELPRGEHPIQLYSLATPNGQKVTIMLEELLAAGHDAEYDAYLINIGKGDQFGSGFVSVNPNSKIPAMMDYGPKEPVRLFESGSMMVYLAEKFDAFLSKDAAKRAETMNWLFWQMSSAPFVGGGFGHFYAYAPVKLEYPINRY
;
A
#
# COMPACT_ATOMS: atom_id res chain seq x y z
N MET A 1 -11.77 -19.30 29.51
CA MET A 1 -12.13 -18.69 28.19
C MET A 1 -12.89 -19.74 27.44
N THR A 2 -14.09 -19.43 26.95
CA THR A 2 -14.83 -20.34 26.07
C THR A 2 -14.07 -20.46 24.76
N GLU A 3 -13.88 -21.69 24.27
CA GLU A 3 -13.23 -21.97 23.01
C GLU A 3 -14.01 -21.28 21.87
N TYR A 4 -13.32 -20.52 21.00
CA TYR A 4 -13.95 -19.89 19.84
C TYR A 4 -14.32 -20.94 18.80
N VAL A 5 -15.58 -21.05 18.47
CA VAL A 5 -16.09 -21.90 17.39
C VAL A 5 -16.41 -21.01 16.19
N PRO A 6 -15.68 -21.14 15.06
CA PRO A 6 -15.96 -20.31 13.90
C PRO A 6 -17.34 -20.63 13.29
N PRO A 7 -18.09 -19.62 12.84
CA PRO A 7 -19.39 -19.84 12.18
C PRO A 7 -19.18 -20.53 10.83
N LYS A 8 -20.21 -21.27 10.36
CA LYS A 8 -20.18 -21.90 9.01
C LYS A 8 -20.03 -20.87 7.88
N VAL A 9 -20.60 -19.68 8.06
CA VAL A 9 -20.48 -18.54 7.18
C VAL A 9 -19.96 -17.38 8.01
N TRP A 10 -18.74 -16.94 7.72
CA TRP A 10 -18.14 -15.80 8.38
C TRP A 10 -18.74 -14.50 7.84
N THR A 11 -19.05 -13.57 8.73
CA THR A 11 -19.49 -12.21 8.40
C THR A 11 -18.51 -11.22 9.01
N TRP A 12 -18.20 -10.17 8.25
CA TRP A 12 -17.33 -9.11 8.72
C TRP A 12 -18.02 -8.24 9.78
N ASP A 13 -17.27 -7.94 10.84
CA ASP A 13 -17.68 -7.01 11.88
C ASP A 13 -16.59 -5.94 12.04
N LYS A 14 -16.97 -4.67 11.86
CA LYS A 14 -16.05 -3.54 11.98
C LYS A 14 -15.48 -3.33 13.38
N GLU A 15 -16.19 -3.77 14.40
CA GLU A 15 -15.80 -3.66 15.80
C GLU A 15 -14.84 -4.79 16.24
N ASN A 16 -14.63 -5.79 15.37
CA ASN A 16 -13.83 -6.96 15.66
C ASN A 16 -12.45 -6.87 14.99
N GLY A 17 -11.40 -6.82 15.77
CA GLY A 17 -10.01 -6.73 15.25
C GLY A 17 -9.15 -5.67 15.95
N GLY A 18 -9.63 -5.11 17.04
CA GLY A 18 -8.90 -4.15 17.88
C GLY A 18 -8.75 -2.78 17.21
N ALA A 19 -7.69 -2.07 17.58
CA ALA A 19 -7.47 -0.67 17.19
C ALA A 19 -7.41 -0.42 15.67
N PHE A 20 -7.17 -1.45 14.86
CA PHE A 20 -7.04 -1.34 13.39
C PHE A 20 -8.22 -1.98 12.63
N ALA A 21 -9.28 -2.39 13.31
CA ALA A 21 -10.43 -3.04 12.68
C ALA A 21 -11.05 -2.20 11.55
N SER A 22 -11.19 -0.90 11.78
CA SER A 22 -11.81 0.04 10.83
C SER A 22 -10.93 0.39 9.60
N THR A 23 -9.64 0.03 9.60
CA THR A 23 -8.73 0.34 8.47
C THR A 23 -8.86 -0.64 7.31
N ASN A 24 -9.55 -1.75 7.52
CA ASN A 24 -9.79 -2.80 6.53
C ASN A 24 -11.28 -3.14 6.47
N ARG A 25 -11.73 -3.52 5.27
CA ARG A 25 -13.06 -4.10 5.09
C ARG A 25 -13.06 -5.04 3.88
N PRO A 26 -13.84 -6.13 3.89
CA PRO A 26 -13.93 -7.06 2.77
C PRO A 26 -14.93 -6.62 1.68
N ILE A 27 -15.44 -5.40 1.76
CA ILE A 27 -16.48 -4.88 0.86
C ILE A 27 -15.82 -3.88 -0.09
N ALA A 28 -15.99 -4.07 -1.40
CA ALA A 28 -15.49 -3.16 -2.43
C ALA A 28 -16.34 -1.88 -2.57
N GLY A 29 -15.76 -0.88 -3.24
CA GLY A 29 -16.42 0.39 -3.53
C GLY A 29 -16.26 1.45 -2.42
N PRO A 30 -16.61 2.71 -2.71
CA PRO A 30 -16.49 3.81 -1.75
C PRO A 30 -17.58 3.75 -0.67
N THR A 31 -17.33 4.40 0.47
CA THR A 31 -18.32 4.62 1.52
C THR A 31 -18.91 6.02 1.49
N HIS A 32 -18.22 6.96 0.87
CA HIS A 32 -18.59 8.36 0.81
C HIS A 32 -17.94 9.05 -0.40
N ASP A 33 -18.51 10.17 -0.80
CA ASP A 33 -17.95 11.00 -1.84
C ASP A 33 -16.85 11.87 -1.26
N GLN A 34 -15.68 11.79 -1.85
CA GLN A 34 -14.51 12.58 -1.50
C GLN A 34 -13.59 12.66 -2.72
N GLU A 35 -13.35 13.86 -3.23
CA GLU A 35 -12.38 14.07 -4.30
C GLU A 35 -10.95 14.01 -3.75
N LEU A 36 -10.03 13.57 -4.60
CA LEU A 36 -8.61 13.66 -4.31
C LEU A 36 -8.07 15.03 -4.75
N PRO A 37 -7.22 15.66 -3.94
CA PRO A 37 -6.51 16.85 -4.35
C PRO A 37 -5.57 16.52 -5.51
N ARG A 38 -5.33 17.52 -6.35
CA ARG A 38 -4.36 17.47 -7.45
C ARG A 38 -3.57 18.76 -7.46
N GLY A 39 -2.24 18.64 -7.51
CA GLY A 39 -1.30 19.74 -7.59
C GLY A 39 -0.81 20.00 -9.02
N GLU A 40 0.37 20.58 -9.13
CA GLU A 40 0.93 21.08 -10.38
C GLU A 40 1.78 20.02 -11.10
N HIS A 41 2.44 19.12 -10.36
CA HIS A 41 3.33 18.14 -10.93
C HIS A 41 2.57 16.97 -11.60
N PRO A 42 3.16 16.31 -12.59
CA PRO A 42 2.52 15.17 -13.25
C PRO A 42 2.26 14.00 -12.31
N ILE A 43 3.17 13.74 -11.37
CA ILE A 43 3.07 12.63 -10.43
C ILE A 43 2.33 13.10 -9.17
N GLN A 44 1.24 12.40 -8.84
CA GLN A 44 0.40 12.69 -7.68
C GLN A 44 0.42 11.47 -6.76
N LEU A 45 1.03 11.58 -5.58
CA LEU A 45 1.15 10.50 -4.60
C LEU A 45 0.15 10.68 -3.46
N TYR A 46 -0.70 9.69 -3.24
CA TYR A 46 -1.67 9.62 -2.15
C TYR A 46 -1.24 8.55 -1.15
N SER A 47 -0.71 8.96 0.01
CA SER A 47 0.01 8.05 0.89
C SER A 47 -0.08 8.44 2.37
N LEU A 48 0.55 7.64 3.19
CA LEU A 48 0.81 7.87 4.61
C LEU A 48 2.19 7.26 4.93
N ALA A 49 2.89 7.79 5.92
CA ALA A 49 4.21 7.33 6.36
C ALA A 49 4.16 5.95 7.05
N THR A 50 3.70 4.96 6.31
CA THR A 50 3.75 3.53 6.66
C THR A 50 4.90 2.87 5.90
N PRO A 51 5.33 1.65 6.27
CA PRO A 51 6.39 0.95 5.54
C PRO A 51 6.16 0.83 4.03
N ASN A 52 4.89 0.72 3.59
CA ASN A 52 4.58 0.66 2.17
C ASN A 52 4.61 2.05 1.50
N GLY A 53 4.12 3.08 2.17
CA GLY A 53 4.16 4.46 1.67
C GLY A 53 5.60 4.97 1.51
N GLN A 54 6.44 4.71 2.51
CA GLN A 54 7.85 5.13 2.52
C GLN A 54 8.65 4.60 1.32
N LYS A 55 8.36 3.38 0.83
CA LYS A 55 9.06 2.83 -0.36
C LYS A 55 8.93 3.73 -1.58
N VAL A 56 7.72 4.21 -1.85
CA VAL A 56 7.45 5.04 -3.02
C VAL A 56 8.04 6.44 -2.84
N THR A 57 7.94 7.00 -1.63
CA THR A 57 8.57 8.29 -1.33
C THR A 57 10.09 8.21 -1.49
N ILE A 58 10.74 7.17 -0.93
CA ILE A 58 12.19 6.96 -1.08
C ILE A 58 12.55 6.85 -2.57
N MET A 59 11.78 6.07 -3.36
CA MET A 59 12.05 5.92 -4.79
C MET A 59 12.00 7.25 -5.55
N LEU A 60 11.01 8.10 -5.26
CA LEU A 60 10.88 9.42 -5.89
C LEU A 60 12.03 10.35 -5.46
N GLU A 61 12.37 10.38 -4.18
CA GLU A 61 13.48 11.19 -3.67
C GLU A 61 14.83 10.76 -4.23
N GLU A 62 15.07 9.45 -4.38
CA GLU A 62 16.29 8.92 -5.01
C GLU A 62 16.35 9.26 -6.51
N LEU A 63 15.22 9.26 -7.21
CA LEU A 63 15.15 9.71 -8.60
C LEU A 63 15.50 11.19 -8.73
N LEU A 64 14.94 12.05 -7.87
CA LEU A 64 15.29 13.48 -7.82
C LEU A 64 16.77 13.69 -7.50
N ALA A 65 17.30 12.98 -6.50
CA ALA A 65 18.72 13.06 -6.13
C ALA A 65 19.65 12.59 -7.27
N ALA A 66 19.19 11.66 -8.11
CA ALA A 66 19.89 11.22 -9.31
C ALA A 66 19.76 12.19 -10.50
N GLY A 67 19.00 13.27 -10.35
CA GLY A 67 18.83 14.32 -11.38
C GLY A 67 17.73 14.02 -12.41
N HIS A 68 16.81 13.10 -12.11
CA HIS A 68 15.62 12.87 -12.94
C HIS A 68 14.53 13.90 -12.65
N ASP A 69 13.73 14.20 -13.66
CA ASP A 69 12.57 15.11 -13.60
C ASP A 69 11.38 14.37 -12.96
N ALA A 70 11.50 14.06 -11.67
CA ALA A 70 10.59 13.21 -10.92
C ALA A 70 9.82 13.98 -9.83
N GLU A 71 9.64 15.30 -10.02
CA GLU A 71 8.84 16.12 -9.11
C GLU A 71 7.43 15.56 -8.98
N TYR A 72 6.92 15.64 -7.75
CA TYR A 72 5.63 15.09 -7.40
C TYR A 72 4.91 15.90 -6.32
N ASP A 73 3.60 15.83 -6.31
CA ASP A 73 2.78 16.32 -5.20
C ASP A 73 2.36 15.15 -4.31
N ALA A 74 2.53 15.29 -3.00
CA ALA A 74 2.18 14.26 -2.03
C ALA A 74 1.03 14.71 -1.11
N TYR A 75 0.05 13.82 -0.95
CA TYR A 75 -1.13 14.08 -0.13
C TYR A 75 -1.30 12.99 0.92
N LEU A 76 -1.57 13.45 2.14
CA LEU A 76 -1.85 12.58 3.27
C LEU A 76 -3.23 11.93 3.12
N ILE A 77 -3.28 10.62 3.20
CA ILE A 77 -4.52 9.83 3.32
C ILE A 77 -4.62 9.32 4.75
N ASN A 78 -5.52 9.88 5.52
CA ASN A 78 -5.72 9.49 6.91
C ASN A 78 -6.57 8.22 7.00
N ILE A 79 -5.91 7.07 7.04
CA ILE A 79 -6.58 5.77 7.12
C ILE A 79 -7.39 5.58 8.41
N GLY A 80 -7.04 6.28 9.49
CA GLY A 80 -7.81 6.27 10.74
C GLY A 80 -9.15 7.00 10.64
N LYS A 81 -9.28 7.94 9.70
CA LYS A 81 -10.54 8.65 9.38
C LYS A 81 -11.32 8.00 8.25
N GLY A 82 -10.74 7.02 7.55
CA GLY A 82 -11.40 6.34 6.46
C GLY A 82 -11.22 7.00 5.09
N ASP A 83 -10.27 7.93 4.92
CA ASP A 83 -10.03 8.62 3.64
C ASP A 83 -9.77 7.64 2.47
N GLN A 84 -9.17 6.47 2.75
CA GLN A 84 -8.96 5.40 1.78
C GLN A 84 -10.25 4.80 1.20
N PHE A 85 -11.40 5.10 1.80
CA PHE A 85 -12.71 4.65 1.35
C PHE A 85 -13.51 5.75 0.64
N GLY A 86 -12.95 6.94 0.45
CA GLY A 86 -13.54 8.00 -0.35
C GLY A 86 -13.56 7.65 -1.84
N SER A 87 -14.56 8.13 -2.57
CA SER A 87 -14.78 7.80 -4.00
C SER A 87 -13.57 8.09 -4.88
N GLY A 88 -12.90 9.24 -4.66
CA GLY A 88 -11.69 9.61 -5.40
C GLY A 88 -10.53 8.65 -5.14
N PHE A 89 -10.27 8.26 -3.88
CA PHE A 89 -9.20 7.30 -3.59
C PHE A 89 -9.51 5.92 -4.15
N VAL A 90 -10.74 5.43 -4.00
CA VAL A 90 -11.17 4.12 -4.53
C VAL A 90 -11.08 4.08 -6.05
N SER A 91 -11.28 5.20 -6.75
CA SER A 91 -11.09 5.27 -8.21
C SER A 91 -9.63 5.04 -8.62
N VAL A 92 -8.67 5.44 -7.78
CA VAL A 92 -7.23 5.18 -7.98
C VAL A 92 -6.85 3.78 -7.49
N ASN A 93 -7.25 3.42 -6.27
CA ASN A 93 -6.99 2.08 -5.73
C ASN A 93 -8.28 1.40 -5.24
N PRO A 94 -8.85 0.47 -6.03
CA PRO A 94 -10.08 -0.22 -5.67
C PRO A 94 -9.93 -1.12 -4.43
N ASN A 95 -8.69 -1.43 -4.00
CA ASN A 95 -8.41 -2.18 -2.77
C ASN A 95 -8.46 -1.30 -1.51
N SER A 96 -8.61 0.03 -1.66
CA SER A 96 -8.64 0.98 -0.55
C SER A 96 -7.40 0.88 0.35
N LYS A 97 -6.21 0.75 -0.24
CA LYS A 97 -4.92 0.67 0.45
C LYS A 97 -3.97 1.76 -0.03
N ILE A 98 -3.27 2.38 0.93
CA ILE A 98 -2.15 3.27 0.63
C ILE A 98 -0.87 2.44 0.40
N PRO A 99 0.08 2.96 -0.40
CA PRO A 99 0.02 4.13 -1.27
C PRO A 99 -0.80 3.90 -2.54
N ALA A 100 -1.25 4.99 -3.16
CA ALA A 100 -1.82 5.05 -4.49
C ALA A 100 -1.21 6.23 -5.24
N MET A 101 -1.13 6.18 -6.57
CA MET A 101 -0.47 7.20 -7.38
C MET A 101 -1.18 7.39 -8.71
N MET A 102 -1.22 8.62 -9.18
CA MET A 102 -1.58 8.97 -10.55
C MET A 102 -0.38 9.60 -11.25
N ASP A 103 -0.11 9.20 -12.47
CA ASP A 103 0.82 9.90 -13.35
C ASP A 103 0.06 10.52 -14.52
N TYR A 104 0.03 11.83 -14.57
CA TYR A 104 -0.62 12.63 -15.61
C TYR A 104 0.35 13.09 -16.72
N GLY A 105 1.61 12.69 -16.68
CA GLY A 105 2.59 13.02 -17.71
C GLY A 105 2.35 12.34 -19.06
N PRO A 106 1.96 11.06 -19.12
CA PRO A 106 1.58 10.41 -20.37
C PRO A 106 0.29 11.00 -20.96
N LYS A 107 0.09 10.79 -22.27
CA LYS A 107 -1.14 11.21 -22.98
C LYS A 107 -2.41 10.70 -22.30
N GLU A 108 -2.38 9.44 -21.88
CA GLU A 108 -3.43 8.83 -21.07
C GLU A 108 -2.89 8.71 -19.64
N PRO A 109 -3.56 9.29 -18.63
CA PRO A 109 -3.12 9.19 -17.24
C PRO A 109 -2.99 7.73 -16.77
N VAL A 110 -1.90 7.45 -16.07
CA VAL A 110 -1.63 6.11 -15.54
C VAL A 110 -2.02 6.06 -14.07
N ARG A 111 -2.92 5.13 -13.75
CA ARG A 111 -3.34 4.82 -12.40
C ARG A 111 -2.49 3.70 -11.83
N LEU A 112 -1.93 3.91 -10.64
CA LEU A 112 -1.01 2.98 -10.00
C LEU A 112 -1.42 2.69 -8.56
N PHE A 113 -1.40 1.44 -8.19
CA PHE A 113 -1.51 0.95 -6.83
C PHE A 113 -0.60 -0.27 -6.66
N GLU A 114 -0.36 -0.73 -5.42
CA GLU A 114 0.71 -1.63 -5.00
C GLU A 114 2.09 -0.95 -5.06
N SER A 115 2.72 -0.78 -3.90
CA SER A 115 4.00 -0.07 -3.80
C SER A 115 5.11 -0.68 -4.66
N GLY A 116 5.14 -2.01 -4.80
CA GLY A 116 6.09 -2.71 -5.69
C GLY A 116 5.86 -2.38 -7.17
N SER A 117 4.60 -2.36 -7.61
CA SER A 117 4.24 -1.97 -8.98
C SER A 117 4.63 -0.52 -9.28
N MET A 118 4.42 0.39 -8.32
CA MET A 118 4.83 1.79 -8.46
C MET A 118 6.35 1.91 -8.61
N MET A 119 7.14 1.18 -7.80
CA MET A 119 8.60 1.20 -7.91
C MET A 119 9.08 0.70 -9.26
N VAL A 120 8.49 -0.38 -9.79
CA VAL A 120 8.82 -0.89 -11.14
C VAL A 120 8.48 0.14 -12.21
N TYR A 121 7.27 0.71 -12.14
CA TYR A 121 6.83 1.74 -13.08
C TYR A 121 7.78 2.95 -13.09
N LEU A 122 8.13 3.48 -11.92
CA LEU A 122 9.03 4.62 -11.80
C LEU A 122 10.43 4.28 -12.32
N ALA A 123 10.96 3.09 -12.00
CA ALA A 123 12.24 2.63 -12.51
C ALA A 123 12.28 2.54 -14.03
N GLU A 124 11.20 2.06 -14.64
CA GLU A 124 11.08 1.96 -16.10
C GLU A 124 10.85 3.33 -16.76
N LYS A 125 10.00 4.17 -16.16
CA LYS A 125 9.71 5.53 -16.66
C LYS A 125 10.97 6.39 -16.75
N PHE A 126 11.82 6.33 -15.73
CA PHE A 126 13.04 7.14 -15.63
C PHE A 126 14.31 6.40 -16.06
N ASP A 127 14.19 5.15 -16.51
CA ASP A 127 15.33 4.29 -16.89
C ASP A 127 16.40 4.20 -15.78
N ALA A 128 15.98 4.06 -14.53
CA ALA A 128 16.82 4.11 -13.35
C ALA A 128 16.54 2.95 -12.37
N PHE A 129 17.57 2.53 -11.64
CA PHE A 129 17.51 1.55 -10.53
C PHE A 129 17.05 0.13 -10.90
N LEU A 130 16.68 -0.14 -12.15
CA LEU A 130 16.31 -1.47 -12.64
C LEU A 130 17.15 -1.86 -13.84
N SER A 131 17.95 -2.90 -13.70
CA SER A 131 18.87 -3.37 -14.74
C SER A 131 18.12 -3.84 -15.99
N LYS A 132 18.69 -3.54 -17.17
CA LYS A 132 18.24 -4.11 -18.46
C LYS A 132 18.82 -5.51 -18.72
N ASP A 133 19.86 -5.90 -18.00
CA ASP A 133 20.38 -7.27 -18.04
C ASP A 133 19.35 -8.23 -17.45
N ALA A 134 18.99 -9.27 -18.19
CA ALA A 134 17.89 -10.16 -17.82
C ALA A 134 18.12 -10.87 -16.48
N ALA A 135 19.36 -11.30 -16.19
CA ALA A 135 19.65 -12.01 -14.95
C ALA A 135 19.59 -11.09 -13.73
N LYS A 136 20.17 -9.89 -13.84
CA LYS A 136 20.12 -8.89 -12.77
C LYS A 136 18.71 -8.38 -12.53
N ARG A 137 17.94 -8.18 -13.61
CA ARG A 137 16.54 -7.80 -13.52
C ARG A 137 15.72 -8.89 -12.80
N ALA A 138 15.91 -10.16 -13.18
CA ALA A 138 15.23 -11.28 -12.54
C ALA A 138 15.55 -11.35 -11.04
N GLU A 139 16.82 -11.17 -10.68
CA GLU A 139 17.23 -11.15 -9.26
C GLU A 139 16.57 -10.00 -8.49
N THR A 140 16.54 -8.79 -9.06
CA THR A 140 15.83 -7.65 -8.44
C THR A 140 14.34 -7.95 -8.25
N MET A 141 13.69 -8.53 -9.27
CA MET A 141 12.27 -8.87 -9.18
C MET A 141 12.00 -9.97 -8.16
N ASN A 142 12.89 -10.96 -8.01
CA ASN A 142 12.77 -11.99 -6.97
C ASN A 142 12.70 -11.36 -5.58
N TRP A 143 13.61 -10.42 -5.28
CA TRP A 143 13.63 -9.74 -3.98
C TRP A 143 12.47 -8.78 -3.82
N LEU A 144 12.04 -8.10 -4.88
CA LEU A 144 10.86 -7.24 -4.84
C LEU A 144 9.60 -8.04 -4.51
N PHE A 145 9.36 -9.16 -5.20
CA PHE A 145 8.21 -10.01 -4.93
C PHE A 145 8.28 -10.68 -3.54
N TRP A 146 9.48 -11.09 -3.11
CA TRP A 146 9.66 -11.57 -1.73
C TRP A 146 9.28 -10.48 -0.73
N GLN A 147 9.73 -9.26 -0.92
CA GLN A 147 9.40 -8.14 -0.04
C GLN A 147 7.89 -7.85 -0.04
N MET A 148 7.21 -7.93 -1.19
CA MET A 148 5.77 -7.69 -1.28
C MET A 148 4.93 -8.80 -0.65
N SER A 149 5.37 -10.07 -0.72
CA SER A 149 4.59 -11.23 -0.29
C SER A 149 4.97 -11.75 1.09
N SER A 150 6.27 -11.83 1.41
CA SER A 150 6.78 -12.53 2.60
C SER A 150 7.12 -11.59 3.75
N ALA A 151 7.73 -10.44 3.47
CA ALA A 151 8.08 -9.48 4.52
C ALA A 151 6.87 -8.97 5.34
N PRO A 152 5.64 -8.80 4.76
CA PRO A 152 4.45 -8.45 5.52
C PRO A 152 4.08 -9.45 6.63
N PHE A 153 4.50 -10.70 6.56
CA PHE A 153 4.27 -11.66 7.65
C PHE A 153 4.95 -11.25 8.96
N VAL A 154 6.09 -10.56 8.89
CA VAL A 154 6.76 -10.06 10.10
C VAL A 154 5.97 -8.93 10.74
N GLY A 155 5.53 -7.93 9.98
CA GLY A 155 4.78 -6.78 10.49
C GLY A 155 3.29 -7.04 10.66
N GLY A 156 2.63 -7.53 9.61
CA GLY A 156 1.19 -7.75 9.55
C GLY A 156 0.74 -9.07 10.20
N GLY A 157 1.58 -10.08 10.22
CA GLY A 157 1.33 -11.36 10.88
C GLY A 157 1.89 -11.37 12.30
N PHE A 158 3.16 -11.70 12.46
CA PHE A 158 3.80 -11.80 13.78
C PHE A 158 3.63 -10.52 14.61
N GLY A 159 4.00 -9.36 14.06
CA GLY A 159 3.93 -8.08 14.78
C GLY A 159 2.52 -7.74 15.24
N HIS A 160 1.50 -8.03 14.42
CA HIS A 160 0.11 -7.84 14.82
C HIS A 160 -0.25 -8.69 16.03
N PHE A 161 -0.06 -10.00 15.97
CA PHE A 161 -0.45 -10.91 17.05
C PHE A 161 0.41 -10.73 18.30
N TYR A 162 1.70 -10.42 18.13
CA TYR A 162 2.61 -10.20 19.26
C TYR A 162 2.35 -8.84 19.95
N ALA A 163 2.19 -7.74 19.21
CA ALA A 163 2.13 -6.39 19.76
C ALA A 163 0.71 -5.83 19.83
N TYR A 164 -0.08 -5.92 18.75
CA TYR A 164 -1.30 -5.12 18.57
C TYR A 164 -2.59 -5.86 18.83
N ALA A 165 -2.64 -7.19 18.67
CA ALA A 165 -3.86 -7.96 18.88
C ALA A 165 -4.40 -7.76 20.30
N PRO A 166 -5.72 -7.55 20.48
CA PRO A 166 -6.33 -7.34 21.79
C PRO A 166 -6.28 -8.59 22.67
N VAL A 167 -6.15 -9.77 22.04
CA VAL A 167 -5.99 -11.07 22.73
C VAL A 167 -4.68 -11.70 22.29
N LYS A 168 -3.87 -12.11 23.26
CA LYS A 168 -2.61 -12.85 22.99
C LYS A 168 -2.92 -14.34 22.84
N LEU A 169 -2.63 -14.86 21.67
CA LEU A 169 -2.82 -16.27 21.32
C LEU A 169 -1.49 -16.88 20.92
N GLU A 170 -1.11 -17.98 21.56
CA GLU A 170 0.17 -18.66 21.30
C GLU A 170 0.26 -19.15 19.86
N TYR A 171 -0.80 -19.78 19.34
CA TYR A 171 -0.78 -20.38 18.01
C TYR A 171 -0.43 -19.40 16.89
N PRO A 172 -1.13 -18.24 16.71
CA PRO A 172 -0.76 -17.32 15.64
C PRO A 172 0.60 -16.66 15.85
N ILE A 173 1.03 -16.42 17.10
CA ILE A 173 2.36 -15.88 17.39
C ILE A 173 3.45 -16.85 16.95
N ASN A 174 3.29 -18.16 17.21
CA ASN A 174 4.25 -19.16 16.81
C ASN A 174 4.16 -19.54 15.32
N ARG A 175 3.03 -19.27 14.66
CA ARG A 175 2.80 -19.60 13.25
C ARG A 175 3.48 -18.60 12.30
N TYR A 176 3.54 -17.32 12.67
CA TYR A 176 4.17 -16.24 11.92
C TYR A 176 5.58 -15.94 12.42
#